data_317f4e0bfed0648adbfd917fedca866d
#
_entry.id   317f4e0bfed0648adbfd917fedca866d
#
_cell.length_a   1.000
_cell.length_b   1.000
_cell.length_c   1.000
_cell.angle_alpha   90.00
_cell.angle_beta   90.00
_cell.angle_gamma   90.00
#
_symmetry.space_group_name_H-M   'P 1'
#
loop_
_entity.id
_entity.type
_entity.pdbx_description
1 polymer ?
#
loop_
_entity_poly.entity_id
_entity_poly.type
_entity_poly.pdbx_seq_one_letter_code
_entity_poly.pdbx_strand_id
1 'polypeptide(L)'
;MQSPYTFIHKAPTVTTEKQPAIFLLHGLGSNEQDLLQLVNEFEGSCHIFSLQGPVKHNPGYAFYTFEEEGIPTREVFDKVIQFTQAFIFEAIQEFNLDMEKIYVVGFNQGAVVAQTLAVVMGSAIRGTVA
;
A
#
# COMPACT_ATOMS: atom_id res chain seq x y z
N MET A 1 -13.79 4.31 -6.82
CA MET A 1 -12.36 4.39 -7.16
C MET A 1 -12.00 3.27 -8.11
N GLN A 2 -11.51 3.62 -9.30
CA GLN A 2 -11.06 2.63 -10.27
C GLN A 2 -9.55 2.45 -10.14
N SER A 3 -9.13 1.21 -9.95
CA SER A 3 -7.72 0.90 -9.73
C SER A 3 -7.37 -0.43 -10.37
N PRO A 4 -6.13 -0.61 -10.87
CA PRO A 4 -5.66 -1.93 -11.30
C PRO A 4 -5.45 -2.89 -10.13
N TYR A 5 -5.43 -2.36 -8.89
CA TYR A 5 -5.29 -3.20 -7.71
C TYR A 5 -6.61 -3.74 -7.21
N THR A 6 -6.60 -5.01 -6.82
CA THR A 6 -7.60 -5.55 -5.91
C THR A 6 -7.20 -5.10 -4.51
N PHE A 7 -8.14 -4.59 -3.73
CA PHE A 7 -7.81 -4.06 -2.42
C PHE A 7 -8.98 -4.17 -1.45
N ILE A 8 -8.66 -4.10 -0.16
CA ILE A 8 -9.64 -3.99 0.92
C ILE A 8 -9.58 -2.56 1.44
N HIS A 9 -10.74 -1.93 1.56
CA HIS A 9 -10.85 -0.58 2.11
C HIS A 9 -11.73 -0.61 3.36
N LYS A 10 -11.20 -0.10 4.46
CA LYS A 10 -11.96 0.11 5.69
C LYS A 10 -12.03 1.60 5.97
N ALA A 11 -13.25 2.13 5.94
CA ALA A 11 -13.48 3.55 6.19
C ALA A 11 -13.52 3.81 7.70
N PRO A 12 -13.14 5.03 8.16
CA PRO A 12 -13.25 5.39 9.56
C PRO A 12 -14.70 5.51 9.99
N THR A 13 -14.96 5.25 11.26
CA THR A 13 -16.28 5.44 11.87
C THR A 13 -16.42 6.84 12.44
N VAL A 14 -15.29 7.46 12.81
CA VAL A 14 -15.23 8.85 13.27
C VAL A 14 -14.88 9.72 12.08
N THR A 15 -15.79 10.61 11.69
CA THR A 15 -15.58 11.51 10.56
C THR A 15 -14.99 12.84 10.99
N THR A 16 -13.90 13.22 10.33
CA THR A 16 -13.31 14.56 10.43
C THR A 16 -13.25 15.14 9.03
N GLU A 17 -12.94 16.44 8.93
CA GLU A 17 -12.89 17.10 7.63
C GLU A 17 -11.87 16.44 6.71
N LYS A 18 -10.68 16.13 7.24
CA LYS A 18 -9.64 15.41 6.53
C LYS A 18 -9.23 14.20 7.35
N GLN A 19 -9.15 13.05 6.70
CA GLN A 19 -8.90 11.79 7.38
C GLN A 19 -7.49 11.29 7.12
N PRO A 20 -6.83 10.73 8.16
CA PRO A 20 -5.58 10.02 7.96
C PRO A 20 -5.82 8.69 7.23
N ALA A 21 -4.78 8.13 6.65
CA ALA A 21 -4.86 6.86 5.95
C ALA A 21 -3.60 6.02 6.12
N ILE A 22 -3.80 4.71 6.16
CA ILE A 22 -2.74 3.71 6.20
C ILE A 22 -2.90 2.81 4.98
N PHE A 23 -1.82 2.66 4.22
CA PHE A 23 -1.76 1.78 3.07
C PHE A 23 -0.88 0.57 3.42
N LEU A 24 -1.42 -0.63 3.23
CA LEU A 24 -0.76 -1.89 3.60
C LEU A 24 -0.30 -2.65 2.37
N LEU A 25 0.95 -3.10 2.39
CA LEU A 25 1.60 -3.83 1.30
C LEU A 25 2.16 -5.14 1.85
N HIS A 26 1.57 -6.26 1.48
CA HIS A 26 1.93 -7.58 2.02
C HIS A 26 3.25 -8.11 1.46
N GLY A 27 3.70 -9.23 2.01
CA GLY A 27 4.92 -9.91 1.58
C GLY A 27 4.70 -10.87 0.42
N LEU A 28 5.80 -11.40 -0.08
CA LEU A 28 5.82 -12.38 -1.17
C LEU A 28 4.99 -13.60 -0.80
N GLY A 29 4.07 -13.98 -1.68
CA GLY A 29 3.21 -15.15 -1.49
C GLY A 29 2.05 -14.95 -0.53
N SER A 30 1.85 -13.72 -0.04
CA SER A 30 0.79 -13.39 0.89
C SER A 30 -0.40 -12.73 0.18
N ASN A 31 -1.21 -11.96 0.87
CA ASN A 31 -2.41 -11.36 0.32
C ASN A 31 -2.82 -10.12 1.11
N GLU A 32 -3.89 -9.46 0.64
CA GLU A 32 -4.41 -8.21 1.20
C GLU A 32 -5.03 -8.33 2.60
N GLN A 33 -5.22 -9.54 3.11
CA GLN A 33 -5.78 -9.72 4.45
C GLN A 33 -4.72 -9.84 5.54
N ASP A 34 -3.50 -10.15 5.16
CA ASP A 34 -2.46 -10.57 6.09
C ASP A 34 -2.08 -9.49 7.11
N LEU A 35 -1.94 -8.25 6.67
CA LEU A 35 -1.49 -7.16 7.53
C LEU A 35 -2.61 -6.44 8.27
N LEU A 36 -3.86 -6.78 8.01
CA LEU A 36 -4.98 -6.10 8.66
C LEU A 36 -4.93 -6.20 10.18
N GLN A 37 -4.46 -7.32 10.71
CA GLN A 37 -4.36 -7.51 12.16
C GLN A 37 -3.38 -6.55 12.82
N LEU A 38 -2.34 -6.15 12.09
CA LEU A 38 -1.35 -5.23 12.64
C LEU A 38 -1.92 -3.84 12.92
N VAL A 39 -2.97 -3.47 12.21
CA VAL A 39 -3.57 -2.14 12.32
C VAL A 39 -4.97 -2.15 12.91
N ASN A 40 -5.36 -3.26 13.56
CA ASN A 40 -6.69 -3.39 14.17
C ASN A 40 -7.03 -2.25 15.12
N GLU A 41 -6.06 -1.81 15.92
CA GLU A 41 -6.30 -0.75 16.90
C GLU A 41 -6.56 0.62 16.26
N PHE A 42 -6.22 0.78 14.99
CA PHE A 42 -6.49 2.00 14.24
C PHE A 42 -7.80 1.93 13.44
N GLU A 43 -8.46 0.77 13.46
CA GLU A 43 -9.73 0.60 12.78
C GLU A 43 -10.77 1.56 13.37
N GLY A 44 -11.45 2.28 12.49
CA GLY A 44 -12.43 3.29 12.91
C GLY A 44 -11.87 4.71 13.03
N SER A 45 -10.57 4.88 13.21
CA SER A 45 -9.95 6.21 13.35
C SER A 45 -9.27 6.73 12.10
N CYS A 46 -9.08 5.88 11.09
CA CYS A 46 -8.49 6.29 9.81
C CYS A 46 -8.96 5.37 8.69
N HIS A 47 -8.73 5.78 7.45
CA HIS A 47 -8.91 4.89 6.32
C HIS A 47 -7.79 3.87 6.30
N ILE A 48 -8.13 2.62 5.99
CA ILE A 48 -7.15 1.55 5.82
C ILE A 48 -7.36 0.97 4.42
N PHE A 49 -6.31 1.00 3.60
CA PHE A 49 -6.30 0.41 2.27
C PHE A 49 -5.27 -0.69 2.24
N SER A 50 -5.70 -1.93 2.07
CA SER A 50 -4.79 -3.06 1.98
C SER A 50 -4.79 -3.58 0.55
N LEU A 51 -3.65 -3.49 -0.11
CA LEU A 51 -3.52 -3.80 -1.53
C LEU A 51 -3.08 -5.25 -1.73
N GLN A 52 -3.69 -5.90 -2.74
CA GLN A 52 -3.24 -7.21 -3.20
C GLN A 52 -2.18 -7.01 -4.27
N GLY A 53 -1.03 -7.67 -4.14
CA GLY A 53 0.00 -7.64 -5.17
C GLY A 53 -0.56 -8.12 -6.51
N PRO A 54 -0.17 -7.49 -7.63
CA PRO A 54 -0.78 -7.75 -8.94
C PRO A 54 -0.31 -9.05 -9.61
N VAL A 55 0.69 -9.70 -9.06
CA VAL A 55 1.28 -10.91 -9.65
C VAL A 55 0.86 -12.13 -8.84
N LYS A 56 0.35 -13.17 -9.51
CA LYS A 56 0.02 -14.42 -8.83
C LYS A 56 1.32 -15.13 -8.41
N HIS A 57 1.39 -15.52 -7.13
CA HIS A 57 2.54 -16.25 -6.58
C HIS A 57 2.05 -17.17 -5.48
N ASN A 58 1.80 -18.44 -5.82
CA ASN A 58 1.22 -19.39 -4.90
C ASN A 58 1.97 -19.45 -3.57
N PRO A 59 1.26 -19.53 -2.44
CA PRO A 59 -0.21 -19.65 -2.30
C PRO A 59 -1.00 -18.35 -2.44
N GLY A 60 -0.35 -17.20 -2.62
CA GLY A 60 -1.02 -15.91 -2.71
C GLY A 60 -0.53 -15.07 -3.89
N TYR A 61 0.00 -13.88 -3.57
CA TYR A 61 0.33 -12.86 -4.57
C TYR A 61 1.70 -12.23 -4.28
N ALA A 62 2.20 -11.49 -5.26
CA ALA A 62 3.46 -10.75 -5.16
C ALA A 62 3.29 -9.37 -5.79
N PHE A 63 4.07 -8.41 -5.33
CA PHE A 63 4.06 -7.08 -5.94
C PHE A 63 4.93 -7.03 -7.20
N TYR A 64 5.99 -7.83 -7.24
CA TYR A 64 6.87 -7.90 -8.40
C TYR A 64 7.52 -9.28 -8.49
N THR A 65 8.10 -9.58 -9.66
CA THR A 65 8.79 -10.84 -9.91
C THR A 65 10.30 -10.62 -9.94
N PHE A 66 11.06 -11.71 -10.00
CA PHE A 66 12.51 -11.69 -10.06
C PHE A 66 12.98 -12.23 -11.40
N GLU A 67 13.96 -11.58 -12.03
CA GLU A 67 14.64 -12.09 -13.23
C GLU A 67 15.61 -13.20 -12.85
N GLU A 68 16.34 -12.96 -11.76
CA GLU A 68 17.28 -13.90 -11.16
C GLU A 68 17.02 -13.93 -9.66
N GLU A 69 17.58 -14.90 -8.98
CA GLU A 69 17.42 -15.02 -7.54
C GLU A 69 17.87 -13.75 -6.83
N GLY A 70 16.95 -13.11 -6.13
CA GLY A 70 17.20 -11.91 -5.37
C GLY A 70 17.21 -10.61 -6.16
N ILE A 71 17.05 -10.65 -7.49
CA ILE A 71 17.06 -9.45 -8.33
C ILE A 71 15.67 -9.23 -8.92
N PRO A 72 14.98 -8.13 -8.54
CA PRO A 72 13.65 -7.85 -9.06
C PRO A 72 13.68 -7.59 -10.57
N THR A 73 12.62 -7.99 -11.26
CA THR A 73 12.39 -7.61 -12.66
C THR A 73 12.09 -6.11 -12.67
N ARG A 74 12.99 -5.33 -13.20
CA ARG A 74 12.95 -3.87 -13.09
C ARG A 74 11.69 -3.28 -13.67
N GLU A 75 11.29 -3.74 -14.85
CA GLU A 75 10.10 -3.21 -15.52
C GLU A 75 8.83 -3.42 -14.68
N VAL A 76 8.68 -4.61 -14.12
CA VAL A 76 7.52 -4.92 -13.25
C VAL A 76 7.59 -4.10 -11.97
N PHE A 77 8.77 -3.98 -11.39
CA PHE A 77 8.96 -3.19 -10.17
C PHE A 77 8.59 -1.72 -10.40
N ASP A 78 9.09 -1.14 -11.49
CA ASP A 78 8.80 0.27 -11.81
C ASP A 78 7.31 0.50 -12.01
N LYS A 79 6.61 -0.43 -12.67
CA LYS A 79 5.16 -0.35 -12.85
C LYS A 79 4.42 -0.40 -11.53
N VAL A 80 4.84 -1.26 -10.62
CA VAL A 80 4.22 -1.37 -9.29
C VAL A 80 4.38 -0.06 -8.52
N ILE A 81 5.55 0.55 -8.57
CA ILE A 81 5.79 1.84 -7.92
C ILE A 81 4.86 2.90 -8.51
N GLN A 82 4.75 2.97 -9.84
CA GLN A 82 3.86 3.92 -10.52
C GLN A 82 2.40 3.69 -10.17
N PHE A 83 1.94 2.45 -10.20
CA PHE A 83 0.55 2.11 -9.91
C PHE A 83 0.20 2.38 -8.45
N THR A 84 1.10 2.07 -7.53
CA THR A 84 0.88 2.30 -6.11
C THR A 84 0.85 3.79 -5.80
N GLN A 85 1.74 4.56 -6.42
CA GLN A 85 1.76 6.01 -6.30
C GLN A 85 0.44 6.60 -6.80
N ALA A 86 -0.01 6.17 -7.98
CA ALA A 86 -1.27 6.61 -8.55
C ALA A 86 -2.46 6.24 -7.67
N PHE A 87 -2.44 5.04 -7.09
CA PHE A 87 -3.47 4.58 -6.16
C PHE A 87 -3.59 5.51 -4.96
N ILE A 88 -2.45 5.85 -4.36
CA ILE A 88 -2.42 6.72 -3.18
C ILE A 88 -2.97 8.10 -3.52
N PHE A 89 -2.53 8.71 -4.63
CA PHE A 89 -3.02 10.03 -5.03
C PHE A 89 -4.51 10.02 -5.37
N GLU A 90 -4.99 8.98 -6.02
CA GLU A 90 -6.42 8.84 -6.31
C GLU A 90 -7.23 8.71 -5.03
N ALA A 91 -6.74 7.92 -4.07
CA ALA A 91 -7.41 7.77 -2.78
C ALA A 91 -7.46 9.08 -2.01
N ILE A 92 -6.37 9.85 -2.03
CA ILE A 92 -6.33 11.17 -1.38
C ILE A 92 -7.43 12.06 -1.93
N GLN A 93 -7.62 12.10 -3.24
CA GLN A 93 -8.63 12.94 -3.86
C GLN A 93 -10.05 12.44 -3.61
N GLU A 94 -10.27 11.14 -3.76
CA GLU A 94 -11.62 10.57 -3.65
C GLU A 94 -12.16 10.61 -2.22
N PHE A 95 -11.31 10.37 -1.23
CA PHE A 95 -11.73 10.28 0.15
C PHE A 95 -11.33 11.49 1.00
N ASN A 96 -10.81 12.54 0.37
CA ASN A 96 -10.37 13.75 1.05
C ASN A 96 -9.42 13.45 2.21
N LEU A 97 -8.36 12.69 1.90
CA LEU A 97 -7.39 12.30 2.92
C LEU A 97 -6.50 13.46 3.33
N ASP A 98 -6.03 13.42 4.57
CA ASP A 98 -5.09 14.39 5.09
C ASP A 98 -3.68 14.06 4.55
N MET A 99 -3.18 14.90 3.64
CA MET A 99 -1.88 14.69 3.01
C MET A 99 -0.71 14.72 3.99
N GLU A 100 -0.92 15.25 5.18
CA GLU A 100 0.09 15.25 6.23
C GLU A 100 0.06 13.98 7.09
N LYS A 101 -0.94 13.11 6.86
CA LYS A 101 -1.15 11.89 7.65
C LYS A 101 -1.36 10.67 6.76
N ILE A 102 -0.47 10.50 5.79
CA ILE A 102 -0.43 9.34 4.90
C ILE A 102 0.70 8.42 5.36
N TYR A 103 0.35 7.18 5.68
CA TYR A 103 1.30 6.18 6.19
C TYR A 103 1.30 4.95 5.30
N VAL A 104 2.47 4.38 5.08
CA VAL A 104 2.62 3.14 4.30
C VAL A 104 3.31 2.10 5.17
N VAL A 105 2.69 0.94 5.31
CA VAL A 105 3.22 -0.18 6.08
C VAL A 105 3.44 -1.35 5.13
N GLY A 106 4.66 -1.84 5.06
CA GLY A 106 5.02 -2.94 4.17
C GLY A 106 5.82 -4.02 4.88
N PHE A 107 5.63 -5.25 4.44
CA PHE A 107 6.33 -6.41 4.96
C PHE A 107 7.00 -7.17 3.82
N ASN A 108 8.27 -7.57 3.97
CA ASN A 108 9.02 -8.33 2.97
C ASN A 108 9.06 -7.57 1.63
N GLN A 109 8.51 -8.10 0.53
CA GLN A 109 8.40 -7.39 -0.74
C GLN A 109 7.68 -6.05 -0.58
N GLY A 110 6.61 -6.03 0.19
CA GLY A 110 5.87 -4.80 0.49
C GLY A 110 6.74 -3.76 1.19
N ALA A 111 7.69 -4.20 2.01
CA ALA A 111 8.64 -3.28 2.67
C ALA A 111 9.54 -2.58 1.64
N VAL A 112 9.99 -3.29 0.62
CA VAL A 112 10.81 -2.70 -0.45
C VAL A 112 10.01 -1.66 -1.23
N VAL A 113 8.76 -1.99 -1.56
CA VAL A 113 7.87 -1.05 -2.24
C VAL A 113 7.61 0.18 -1.36
N ALA A 114 7.33 -0.02 -0.07
CA ALA A 114 7.07 1.07 0.87
C ALA A 114 8.27 2.01 0.99
N GLN A 115 9.48 1.47 1.11
CA GLN A 115 10.69 2.27 1.20
C GLN A 115 10.95 3.06 -0.09
N THR A 116 10.71 2.43 -1.23
CA THR A 116 10.86 3.09 -2.53
C THR A 116 9.86 4.23 -2.68
N LEU A 117 8.60 4.01 -2.28
CA LEU A 117 7.58 5.06 -2.29
C LEU A 117 7.98 6.23 -1.40
N ALA A 118 8.55 5.96 -0.24
CA ALA A 118 8.99 7.02 0.67
C ALA A 118 10.06 7.92 0.02
N VAL A 119 10.94 7.33 -0.77
CA VAL A 119 11.95 8.09 -1.51
C VAL A 119 11.33 8.87 -2.67
N VAL A 120 10.49 8.21 -3.47
CA VAL A 120 9.91 8.79 -4.68
C VAL A 120 8.90 9.89 -4.35
N MET A 121 8.05 9.65 -3.36
CA MET A 121 6.97 10.57 -2.99
C MET A 121 7.40 11.62 -1.95
N GLY A 122 8.51 11.39 -1.27
CA GLY A 122 9.06 12.35 -0.32
C GLY A 122 8.08 12.72 0.78
N SER A 123 7.82 14.02 0.91
CA SER A 123 6.95 14.55 1.98
C SER A 123 5.48 14.17 1.83
N ALA A 124 5.08 13.58 0.70
CA ALA A 124 3.69 13.11 0.54
C ALA A 124 3.39 11.91 1.44
N ILE A 125 4.42 11.19 1.91
CA ILE A 125 4.26 10.10 2.87
C ILE A 125 4.81 10.56 4.21
N ARG A 126 3.96 10.56 5.23
CA ARG A 126 4.31 11.02 6.58
C ARG A 126 5.18 10.02 7.32
N GLY A 127 4.91 8.74 7.14
CA GLY A 127 5.65 7.69 7.82
C GLY A 127 5.58 6.37 7.08
N THR A 128 6.63 5.57 7.25
CA THR A 128 6.77 4.26 6.63
C THR A 128 7.25 3.27 7.67
N VAL A 129 6.60 2.09 7.71
CA VAL A 129 7.06 0.96 8.51
C VAL A 129 7.39 -0.17 7.54
N ALA A 130 8.61 -0.61 7.56
CA ALA A 130 9.09 -1.66 6.66
C ALA A 130 9.52 -2.91 7.40
#